data_3b948c96952bc357b06e9d0de0388e77
#
_entry.id   3b948c96952bc357b06e9d0de0388e77
#
_cell.length_a   1.000
_cell.length_b   1.000
_cell.length_c   1.000
_cell.angle_alpha   90.00
_cell.angle_beta   90.00
_cell.angle_gamma   90.00
#
_symmetry.space_group_name_H-M   'P 1'
#
loop_
_entity.id
_entity.type
_entity.pdbx_description
1 polymer ?
#
loop_
_entity_poly.entity_id
_entity_poly.type
_entity_poly.pdbx_seq_one_letter_code
_entity_poly.pdbx_strand_id
1 'polypeptide(L)'
;MDNSILFITDNPVNDANLLDAYSQTVTGVVGSVAESVVHIEVQKKVKDRRNPERKVQAGTGSGFIISSDGYIITNNHVVENADTIKVSFVDGRKVSAEIKGADASTDIAVLKIDETGLKAMPLADSATLQVGQIAIAIGNPMGLQYTVTAGVVSALGRTLRASNGRLIDNVIQTDAALNPGNSGGPLVNSRGQVIGVNTAMIPSAQGLCFAISSNLAAQIAGQLILHGKIRRAQLGIAAQPVNLSNRMIAVNKVSAKTGVYVFEIVPDGNYYNSELHIGDIIIAFDDTPISTVDDLHRLLTEKQIGRRISLDVLRGGRKETIKVIPGEGRE
;
A
#
# COMPACT_ATOMS: atom_id res chain seq x y z
N MET A 1 8.12 66.04 -5.90
CA MET A 1 7.51 64.74 -5.67
C MET A 1 8.64 63.82 -5.24
N ASP A 2 8.69 63.59 -3.96
CA ASP A 2 9.80 62.80 -3.32
C ASP A 2 9.47 61.32 -3.43
N ASN A 3 10.18 60.61 -4.30
CA ASN A 3 10.06 59.18 -4.51
C ASN A 3 11.04 58.45 -3.60
N SER A 4 10.79 58.47 -2.29
CA SER A 4 11.51 57.65 -1.34
C SER A 4 11.06 56.21 -1.48
N ILE A 5 11.89 55.35 -2.12
CA ILE A 5 11.77 53.91 -2.08
C ILE A 5 12.03 53.49 -0.63
N LEU A 6 11.00 53.07 0.06
CA LEU A 6 11.12 52.40 1.36
C LEU A 6 11.81 51.05 1.15
N PHE A 7 13.10 50.98 1.47
CA PHE A 7 13.76 49.71 1.67
C PHE A 7 13.17 49.09 2.93
N ILE A 8 12.60 47.90 2.79
CA ILE A 8 12.26 47.06 3.95
C ILE A 8 13.57 46.72 4.62
N THR A 9 13.89 47.41 5.73
CA THR A 9 15.04 47.06 6.55
C THR A 9 14.76 45.70 7.14
N ASP A 10 15.62 44.72 6.81
CA ASP A 10 15.70 43.41 7.45
C ASP A 10 15.98 43.56 8.96
N ASN A 11 14.92 43.80 9.72
CA ASN A 11 14.95 43.33 11.10
C ASN A 11 14.65 41.84 11.01
N PRO A 12 15.51 40.95 11.48
CA PRO A 12 15.16 39.55 11.60
C PRO A 12 14.06 39.44 12.68
N VAL A 13 12.82 39.72 12.30
CA VAL A 13 11.67 39.37 13.12
C VAL A 13 11.74 37.84 13.19
N ASN A 14 11.90 37.33 14.40
CA ASN A 14 11.87 35.90 14.63
C ASN A 14 10.45 35.43 14.23
N ASP A 15 10.28 35.00 12.97
CA ASP A 15 9.02 34.58 12.37
C ASP A 15 8.31 33.51 13.19
N ALA A 16 9.06 32.78 14.03
CA ALA A 16 8.48 31.78 14.93
C ALA A 16 7.39 32.32 15.84
N ASN A 17 7.42 33.62 16.18
CA ASN A 17 6.38 34.27 17.00
C ASN A 17 5.18 34.76 16.18
N LEU A 18 5.28 34.74 14.85
CA LEU A 18 4.20 35.15 13.93
C LEU A 18 3.39 33.97 13.43
N LEU A 19 3.89 32.71 13.62
CA LEU A 19 3.18 31.52 13.21
C LEU A 19 2.06 31.21 14.19
N ASP A 20 0.86 30.93 13.64
CA ASP A 20 -0.23 30.37 14.42
C ASP A 20 0.04 28.92 14.85
N ALA A 21 -0.79 28.37 15.73
CA ALA A 21 -0.61 27.02 16.27
C ALA A 21 -0.61 25.94 15.17
N TYR A 22 -1.36 26.13 14.09
CA TYR A 22 -1.38 25.21 12.95
C TYR A 22 -0.05 25.25 12.22
N SER A 23 0.43 26.42 11.84
CA SER A 23 1.70 26.62 11.14
C SER A 23 2.87 26.12 11.98
N GLN A 24 2.88 26.40 13.30
CA GLN A 24 3.89 25.87 14.22
C GLN A 24 3.89 24.35 14.26
N THR A 25 2.72 23.73 14.29
CA THR A 25 2.60 22.26 14.28
C THR A 25 3.16 21.68 12.98
N VAL A 26 2.74 22.18 11.82
CA VAL A 26 3.18 21.66 10.52
C VAL A 26 4.67 21.83 10.33
N THR A 27 5.20 23.04 10.56
CA THR A 27 6.64 23.31 10.40
C THR A 27 7.49 22.54 11.39
N GLY A 28 7.05 22.41 12.65
CA GLY A 28 7.75 21.60 13.67
C GLY A 28 7.81 20.13 13.33
N VAL A 29 6.68 19.55 12.85
CA VAL A 29 6.64 18.17 12.38
C VAL A 29 7.60 17.96 11.22
N VAL A 30 7.53 18.81 10.20
CA VAL A 30 8.39 18.70 9.01
C VAL A 30 9.87 18.78 9.41
N GLY A 31 10.24 19.77 10.24
CA GLY A 31 11.63 19.90 10.73
C GLY A 31 12.12 18.67 11.50
N SER A 32 11.21 17.95 12.17
CA SER A 32 11.56 16.77 12.96
C SER A 32 11.75 15.50 12.13
N VAL A 33 11.07 15.37 10.97
CA VAL A 33 11.04 14.11 10.21
C VAL A 33 11.63 14.18 8.80
N ALA A 34 11.90 15.37 8.27
CA ALA A 34 12.31 15.57 6.88
C ALA A 34 13.58 14.78 6.50
N GLU A 35 14.57 14.68 7.40
CA GLU A 35 15.81 13.92 7.18
C GLU A 35 15.58 12.39 7.04
N SER A 36 14.46 11.90 7.52
CA SER A 36 14.06 10.48 7.43
C SER A 36 13.25 10.16 6.17
N VAL A 37 12.86 11.18 5.40
CA VAL A 37 12.13 11.00 4.13
C VAL A 37 13.13 11.06 2.98
N VAL A 38 13.11 10.04 2.15
CA VAL A 38 14.08 9.85 1.07
C VAL A 38 13.41 9.87 -0.30
N HIS A 39 14.17 10.28 -1.30
CA HIS A 39 13.82 10.13 -2.71
C HIS A 39 14.25 8.76 -3.21
N ILE A 40 13.39 8.12 -4.01
CA ILE A 40 13.66 6.82 -4.64
C ILE A 40 13.65 7.03 -6.16
N GLU A 41 14.77 6.71 -6.78
CA GLU A 41 14.96 6.72 -8.23
C GLU A 41 15.09 5.28 -8.72
N VAL A 42 14.23 4.91 -9.66
CA VAL A 42 14.23 3.60 -10.30
C VAL A 42 14.80 3.70 -11.70
N GLN A 43 15.74 2.83 -12.01
CA GLN A 43 16.35 2.73 -13.32
C GLN A 43 16.08 1.36 -13.93
N LYS A 44 15.81 1.35 -15.25
CA LYS A 44 15.67 0.13 -16.06
C LYS A 44 16.75 0.08 -17.13
N LYS A 45 17.27 -1.13 -17.39
CA LYS A 45 18.12 -1.40 -18.53
C LYS A 45 17.29 -1.35 -19.81
N VAL A 46 17.76 -0.62 -20.80
CA VAL A 46 17.14 -0.57 -22.12
C VAL A 46 17.91 -1.50 -23.05
N LYS A 47 17.19 -2.28 -23.86
CA LYS A 47 17.80 -3.08 -24.94
C LYS A 47 18.34 -2.12 -26.00
N ASP A 48 19.56 -1.66 -25.80
CA ASP A 48 20.29 -0.84 -26.78
C ASP A 48 21.44 -1.69 -27.36
N ARG A 49 21.40 -1.98 -28.67
CA ARG A 49 22.43 -2.76 -29.35
C ARG A 49 23.82 -2.12 -29.32
N ARG A 50 23.89 -0.79 -29.16
CA ARG A 50 25.15 -0.03 -29.11
C ARG A 50 25.69 0.12 -27.69
N ASN A 51 24.82 0.04 -26.67
CA ASN A 51 25.20 0.12 -25.27
C ASN A 51 24.29 -0.79 -24.41
N PRO A 52 24.68 -2.08 -24.24
CA PRO A 52 23.87 -3.03 -23.47
C PRO A 52 23.66 -2.66 -21.99
N GLU A 53 24.53 -1.83 -21.44
CA GLU A 53 24.47 -1.36 -20.04
C GLU A 53 23.71 -0.02 -19.89
N ARG A 54 23.11 0.49 -20.96
CA ARG A 54 22.35 1.74 -20.91
C ARG A 54 21.15 1.59 -19.99
N LYS A 55 21.14 2.39 -18.93
CA LYS A 55 20.01 2.53 -18.00
C LYS A 55 19.30 3.85 -18.26
N VAL A 56 18.00 3.81 -18.16
CA VAL A 56 17.15 5.02 -18.18
C VAL A 56 16.35 5.11 -16.88
N GLN A 57 16.09 6.31 -16.43
CA GLN A 57 15.18 6.53 -15.33
C GLN A 57 13.79 6.05 -15.75
N ALA A 58 13.21 5.14 -14.98
CA ALA A 58 11.93 4.50 -15.29
C ALA A 58 10.81 4.93 -14.35
N GLY A 59 11.16 5.48 -13.21
CA GLY A 59 10.21 5.92 -12.20
C GLY A 59 10.90 6.68 -11.07
N THR A 60 10.08 7.36 -10.28
CA THR A 60 10.49 8.08 -9.09
C THR A 60 9.39 8.03 -8.05
N GLY A 61 9.77 8.07 -6.79
CA GLY A 61 8.87 8.14 -5.65
C GLY A 61 9.59 8.58 -4.38
N SER A 62 8.91 8.42 -3.28
CA SER A 62 9.43 8.67 -1.95
C SER A 62 9.47 7.40 -1.13
N GLY A 63 10.21 7.44 -0.05
CA GLY A 63 10.21 6.43 1.00
C GLY A 63 10.52 7.08 2.34
N PHE A 64 10.48 6.31 3.41
CA PHE A 64 10.90 6.77 4.72
C PHE A 64 11.59 5.66 5.50
N ILE A 65 12.57 6.09 6.30
CA ILE A 65 13.43 5.22 7.09
C ILE A 65 12.64 4.72 8.31
N ILE A 66 12.64 3.39 8.53
CA ILE A 66 11.97 2.74 9.67
C ILE A 66 12.92 2.12 10.68
N SER A 67 14.23 2.09 10.37
CA SER A 67 15.24 1.55 11.28
C SER A 67 16.58 2.26 11.10
N SER A 68 17.37 2.32 12.17
CA SER A 68 18.67 2.96 12.16
C SER A 68 19.74 2.25 11.32
N ASP A 69 19.47 1.01 10.92
CA ASP A 69 20.36 0.19 10.07
C ASP A 69 19.95 0.20 8.59
N GLY A 70 18.98 1.04 8.17
CA GLY A 70 18.73 1.34 6.77
C GLY A 70 17.57 0.60 6.11
N TYR A 71 16.57 0.13 6.86
CA TYR A 71 15.30 -0.31 6.25
C TYR A 71 14.42 0.89 5.92
N ILE A 72 13.81 0.86 4.73
CA ILE A 72 12.98 1.93 4.17
C ILE A 72 11.67 1.31 3.70
N ILE A 73 10.54 1.92 4.05
CA ILE A 73 9.24 1.60 3.46
C ILE A 73 8.98 2.53 2.27
N THR A 74 8.41 1.95 1.21
CA THR A 74 7.88 2.65 0.04
C THR A 74 6.70 1.87 -0.55
N ASN A 75 6.12 2.32 -1.67
CA ASN A 75 5.13 1.54 -2.40
C ASN A 75 5.77 0.50 -3.35
N ASN A 76 5.05 -0.60 -3.58
CA ASN A 76 5.43 -1.59 -4.57
C ASN A 76 5.49 -0.99 -5.98
N HIS A 77 4.48 -0.20 -6.39
CA HIS A 77 4.43 0.39 -7.73
C HIS A 77 5.60 1.36 -8.00
N VAL A 78 6.24 1.91 -6.96
CA VAL A 78 7.44 2.77 -7.09
C VAL A 78 8.64 1.94 -7.53
N VAL A 79 8.79 0.70 -7.03
CA VAL A 79 9.98 -0.14 -7.25
C VAL A 79 9.74 -1.30 -8.20
N GLU A 80 8.52 -1.44 -8.70
CA GLU A 80 8.12 -2.53 -9.59
C GLU A 80 8.94 -2.54 -10.87
N ASN A 81 9.46 -3.72 -11.23
CA ASN A 81 10.31 -3.93 -12.41
C ASN A 81 11.59 -3.08 -12.43
N ALA A 82 12.14 -2.70 -11.26
CA ALA A 82 13.41 -1.98 -11.15
C ALA A 82 14.60 -2.90 -11.40
N ASP A 83 15.54 -2.50 -12.26
CA ASP A 83 16.85 -3.16 -12.38
C ASP A 83 17.86 -2.59 -11.36
N THR A 84 17.71 -1.31 -11.02
CA THR A 84 18.55 -0.62 -10.03
C THR A 84 17.74 0.42 -9.32
N ILE A 85 17.91 0.49 -8.01
CA ILE A 85 17.28 1.50 -7.16
C ILE A 85 18.34 2.34 -6.50
N LYS A 86 18.16 3.67 -6.56
CA LYS A 86 18.97 4.64 -5.86
C LYS A 86 18.10 5.40 -4.87
N VAL A 87 18.62 5.57 -3.67
CA VAL A 87 18.02 6.37 -2.60
C VAL A 87 18.85 7.65 -2.44
N SER A 88 18.18 8.80 -2.46
CA SER A 88 18.82 10.09 -2.22
C SER A 88 18.27 10.71 -0.94
N PHE A 89 19.17 11.20 -0.11
CA PHE A 89 18.87 11.92 1.11
C PHE A 89 18.78 13.43 0.85
N VAL A 90 18.19 14.16 1.79
CA VAL A 90 18.06 15.63 1.72
C VAL A 90 19.44 16.32 1.74
N ASP A 91 20.45 15.72 2.36
CA ASP A 91 21.84 16.22 2.38
C ASP A 91 22.59 16.00 1.05
N GLY A 92 21.94 15.42 0.04
CA GLY A 92 22.50 15.18 -1.29
C GLY A 92 23.24 13.84 -1.44
N ARG A 93 23.42 13.06 -0.38
CA ARG A 93 23.97 11.70 -0.49
C ARG A 93 23.08 10.82 -1.33
N LYS A 94 23.69 9.96 -2.16
CA LYS A 94 23.00 8.96 -2.98
C LYS A 94 23.61 7.59 -2.75
N VAL A 95 22.79 6.64 -2.40
CA VAL A 95 23.20 5.25 -2.13
C VAL A 95 22.37 4.27 -2.95
N SER A 96 22.93 3.09 -3.21
CA SER A 96 22.20 2.00 -3.83
C SER A 96 21.32 1.32 -2.79
N ALA A 97 20.15 0.86 -3.21
CA ALA A 97 19.22 0.10 -2.38
C ALA A 97 18.90 -1.26 -3.00
N GLU A 98 18.67 -2.23 -2.13
CA GLU A 98 18.18 -3.56 -2.48
C GLU A 98 16.73 -3.70 -2.06
N ILE A 99 15.91 -4.39 -2.88
CA ILE A 99 14.55 -4.78 -2.49
C ILE A 99 14.67 -5.97 -1.53
N LYS A 100 14.24 -5.79 -0.29
CA LYS A 100 14.12 -6.92 0.67
C LYS A 100 12.85 -7.72 0.45
N GLY A 101 11.82 -7.08 -0.05
CA GLY A 101 10.59 -7.69 -0.45
C GLY A 101 9.59 -6.65 -0.91
N ALA A 102 8.63 -7.07 -1.70
CA ALA A 102 7.55 -6.23 -2.20
C ALA A 102 6.25 -7.03 -2.24
N ASP A 103 5.13 -6.35 -2.07
CA ASP A 103 3.80 -6.95 -2.09
C ASP A 103 2.84 -6.08 -2.93
N ALA A 104 2.57 -6.54 -4.14
CA ALA A 104 1.65 -5.86 -5.06
C ALA A 104 0.20 -5.83 -4.55
N SER A 105 -0.17 -6.75 -3.67
CA SER A 105 -1.54 -6.84 -3.13
C SER A 105 -1.84 -5.78 -2.08
N THR A 106 -0.83 -5.24 -1.40
CA THR A 106 -0.97 -4.14 -0.44
C THR A 106 -0.25 -2.88 -0.88
N ASP A 107 0.43 -2.93 -2.03
CA ASP A 107 1.25 -1.85 -2.57
C ASP A 107 2.34 -1.36 -1.60
N ILE A 108 2.95 -2.28 -0.84
CA ILE A 108 4.06 -2.00 0.07
C ILE A 108 5.33 -2.70 -0.42
N ALA A 109 6.46 -2.00 -0.34
CA ALA A 109 7.79 -2.56 -0.54
C ALA A 109 8.73 -2.12 0.58
N VAL A 110 9.71 -2.97 0.88
CA VAL A 110 10.79 -2.68 1.82
C VAL A 110 12.12 -2.71 1.07
N LEU A 111 12.86 -1.63 1.21
CA LEU A 111 14.23 -1.50 0.72
C LEU A 111 15.22 -1.60 1.86
N LYS A 112 16.44 -1.99 1.55
CA LYS A 112 17.60 -1.96 2.45
C LYS A 112 18.74 -1.19 1.79
N ILE A 113 19.31 -0.26 2.54
CA ILE A 113 20.53 0.45 2.18
C ILE A 113 21.64 0.08 3.16
N ASP A 114 22.89 0.14 2.71
CA ASP A 114 24.06 -0.13 3.55
C ASP A 114 24.54 1.17 4.24
N GLU A 115 23.68 1.66 5.15
CA GLU A 115 23.90 2.86 5.96
C GLU A 115 23.46 2.58 7.40
N THR A 116 24.11 3.22 8.35
CA THR A 116 23.83 3.08 9.79
C THR A 116 23.71 4.43 10.48
N GLY A 117 23.17 4.44 11.70
CA GLY A 117 22.97 5.66 12.46
C GLY A 117 21.87 6.56 11.90
N LEU A 118 20.99 6.01 11.08
CA LEU A 118 19.90 6.75 10.47
C LEU A 118 18.79 7.02 11.48
N LYS A 119 18.10 8.14 11.28
CA LYS A 119 16.93 8.51 12.08
C LYS A 119 15.69 7.79 11.56
N ALA A 120 15.20 6.84 12.33
CA ALA A 120 13.99 6.11 12.02
C ALA A 120 12.73 6.90 12.39
N MET A 121 11.68 6.80 11.58
CA MET A 121 10.38 7.39 11.88
C MET A 121 9.54 6.43 12.75
N PRO A 122 8.96 6.92 13.85
CA PRO A 122 8.05 6.11 14.65
C PRO A 122 6.71 5.91 13.92
N LEU A 123 6.20 4.68 13.95
CA LEU A 123 4.85 4.36 13.45
C LEU A 123 3.83 4.55 14.58
N ALA A 124 2.73 5.22 14.28
CA ALA A 124 1.60 5.35 15.18
C ALA A 124 0.67 4.14 15.06
N ASP A 125 -0.12 3.87 16.08
CA ASP A 125 -1.23 2.92 15.98
C ASP A 125 -2.40 3.55 15.20
N SER A 126 -2.56 3.13 13.93
CA SER A 126 -3.62 3.65 13.07
C SER A 126 -5.04 3.24 13.50
N ALA A 127 -5.20 2.27 14.41
CA ALA A 127 -6.51 1.93 14.97
C ALA A 127 -7.06 3.02 15.92
N THR A 128 -6.19 3.90 16.42
CA THR A 128 -6.57 5.01 17.32
C THR A 128 -6.90 6.30 16.59
N LEU A 129 -6.80 6.34 15.26
CA LEU A 129 -7.06 7.52 14.46
C LEU A 129 -8.53 7.95 14.55
N GLN A 130 -8.73 9.25 14.45
CA GLN A 130 -10.05 9.86 14.40
C GLN A 130 -10.16 10.76 13.16
N VAL A 131 -11.34 10.76 12.54
CA VAL A 131 -11.65 11.68 11.44
C VAL A 131 -11.54 13.12 11.96
N GLY A 132 -10.94 13.99 11.15
CA GLY A 132 -10.65 15.39 11.50
C GLY A 132 -9.27 15.63 12.12
N GLN A 133 -8.50 14.59 12.47
CA GLN A 133 -7.10 14.76 12.90
C GLN A 133 -6.23 15.30 11.76
N ILE A 134 -5.25 16.15 12.10
CA ILE A 134 -4.24 16.64 11.14
C ILE A 134 -3.50 15.48 10.52
N ALA A 135 -3.39 15.50 9.21
CA ALA A 135 -2.62 14.58 8.39
C ALA A 135 -1.67 15.38 7.49
N ILE A 136 -0.37 15.09 7.58
CA ILE A 136 0.68 15.79 6.83
C ILE A 136 1.35 14.77 5.92
N ALA A 137 1.20 14.93 4.60
CA ALA A 137 1.87 14.10 3.63
C ALA A 137 3.22 14.73 3.26
N ILE A 138 4.27 13.92 3.33
CA ILE A 138 5.63 14.36 3.03
C ILE A 138 6.20 13.47 1.94
N GLY A 139 6.83 14.08 0.94
CA GLY A 139 7.54 13.38 -0.11
C GLY A 139 8.84 14.11 -0.49
N ASN A 140 9.69 13.43 -1.24
CA ASN A 140 10.91 14.00 -1.81
C ASN A 140 10.97 13.69 -3.31
N PRO A 141 10.12 14.32 -4.15
CA PRO A 141 9.91 13.93 -5.54
C PRO A 141 11.14 14.10 -6.44
N MET A 142 12.06 14.99 -6.08
CA MET A 142 13.24 15.33 -6.91
C MET A 142 14.59 15.06 -6.23
N GLY A 143 14.59 14.57 -4.98
CA GLY A 143 15.83 14.30 -4.23
C GLY A 143 16.59 15.55 -3.78
N LEU A 144 16.06 16.74 -4.00
CA LEU A 144 16.68 18.01 -3.64
C LEU A 144 15.99 18.68 -2.46
N GLN A 145 14.66 18.59 -2.39
CA GLN A 145 13.83 19.19 -1.35
C GLN A 145 12.59 18.35 -1.14
N TYR A 146 12.11 18.30 0.10
CA TYR A 146 10.84 17.68 0.42
C TYR A 146 9.66 18.55 -0.01
N THR A 147 8.58 17.90 -0.39
CA THR A 147 7.26 18.51 -0.63
C THR A 147 6.34 18.15 0.51
N VAL A 148 5.65 19.15 1.04
CA VAL A 148 4.74 19.00 2.17
C VAL A 148 3.34 19.43 1.74
N THR A 149 2.37 18.60 2.04
CA THR A 149 0.95 18.96 1.95
C THR A 149 0.27 18.58 3.25
N ALA A 150 -0.65 19.40 3.72
CA ALA A 150 -1.36 19.17 4.97
C ALA A 150 -2.87 19.21 4.74
N GLY A 151 -3.57 18.39 5.46
CA GLY A 151 -5.00 18.24 5.47
C GLY A 151 -5.44 17.49 6.73
N VAL A 152 -6.51 16.74 6.63
CA VAL A 152 -7.06 15.95 7.74
C VAL A 152 -7.26 14.50 7.34
N VAL A 153 -7.41 13.63 8.32
CA VAL A 153 -7.98 12.30 8.13
C VAL A 153 -9.46 12.50 7.77
N SER A 154 -9.80 12.34 6.49
CA SER A 154 -11.16 12.59 5.99
C SER A 154 -12.10 11.42 6.25
N ALA A 155 -11.57 10.17 6.18
CA ALA A 155 -12.31 8.95 6.49
C ALA A 155 -11.37 7.79 6.82
N LEU A 156 -11.91 6.81 7.52
CA LEU A 156 -11.22 5.57 7.93
C LEU A 156 -12.00 4.34 7.42
N GLY A 157 -11.35 3.17 7.44
CA GLY A 157 -11.98 1.90 7.03
C GLY A 157 -12.38 1.84 5.57
N ARG A 158 -11.73 2.63 4.70
CA ARG A 158 -11.93 2.58 3.25
C ARG A 158 -11.18 1.40 2.65
N THR A 159 -11.57 1.04 1.44
CA THR A 159 -10.86 0.05 0.62
C THR A 159 -10.33 0.70 -0.64
N LEU A 160 -9.17 0.25 -1.09
CA LEU A 160 -8.54 0.66 -2.35
C LEU A 160 -8.21 -0.58 -3.17
N ARG A 161 -8.37 -0.52 -4.48
CA ARG A 161 -7.99 -1.63 -5.35
C ARG A 161 -6.53 -1.50 -5.76
N ALA A 162 -5.73 -2.51 -5.43
CA ALA A 162 -4.34 -2.61 -5.83
C ALA A 162 -4.21 -2.87 -7.35
N SER A 163 -3.01 -2.70 -7.90
CA SER A 163 -2.72 -2.91 -9.33
C SER A 163 -3.04 -4.33 -9.83
N ASN A 164 -2.88 -5.32 -8.97
CA ASN A 164 -3.20 -6.73 -9.25
C ASN A 164 -4.69 -7.08 -9.04
N GLY A 165 -5.56 -6.09 -8.77
CA GLY A 165 -6.99 -6.26 -8.60
C GLY A 165 -7.46 -6.67 -7.21
N ARG A 166 -6.58 -6.95 -6.24
CA ARG A 166 -6.97 -7.23 -4.85
C ARG A 166 -7.39 -5.95 -4.12
N LEU A 167 -8.24 -6.08 -3.10
CA LEU A 167 -8.58 -4.96 -2.22
C LEU A 167 -7.54 -4.81 -1.11
N ILE A 168 -7.11 -3.58 -0.90
CA ILE A 168 -6.36 -3.14 0.28
C ILE A 168 -7.41 -2.62 1.26
N ASP A 169 -7.57 -3.30 2.38
CA ASP A 169 -8.52 -2.89 3.43
C ASP A 169 -7.88 -1.86 4.37
N ASN A 170 -8.74 -1.15 5.11
CA ASN A 170 -8.34 -0.19 6.15
C ASN A 170 -7.42 0.93 5.66
N VAL A 171 -7.60 1.41 4.42
CA VAL A 171 -6.88 2.60 3.96
C VAL A 171 -7.46 3.86 4.60
N ILE A 172 -6.58 4.84 4.80
CA ILE A 172 -6.89 6.17 5.29
C ILE A 172 -7.21 7.05 4.10
N GLN A 173 -8.35 7.72 4.13
CA GLN A 173 -8.66 8.79 3.18
C GLN A 173 -8.24 10.13 3.79
N THR A 174 -7.58 10.98 3.01
CA THR A 174 -7.16 12.34 3.40
C THR A 174 -7.38 13.32 2.25
N ASP A 175 -7.55 14.58 2.57
CA ASP A 175 -7.54 15.69 1.63
C ASP A 175 -6.17 16.38 1.52
N ALA A 176 -5.16 15.93 2.28
CA ALA A 176 -3.78 16.31 2.05
C ALA A 176 -3.38 15.91 0.61
N ALA A 177 -3.04 16.90 -0.22
CA ALA A 177 -2.84 16.69 -1.64
C ALA A 177 -1.67 15.73 -1.91
N LEU A 178 -1.92 14.64 -2.62
CA LEU A 178 -0.89 13.72 -3.09
C LEU A 178 -0.57 14.05 -4.56
N ASN A 179 0.67 14.46 -4.79
CA ASN A 179 1.20 14.73 -6.13
C ASN A 179 2.16 13.62 -6.55
N PRO A 180 2.44 13.46 -7.85
CA PRO A 180 3.48 12.56 -8.34
C PRO A 180 4.80 12.80 -7.60
N GLY A 181 5.36 11.72 -7.02
CA GLY A 181 6.55 11.76 -6.19
C GLY A 181 6.30 11.70 -4.68
N ASN A 182 5.08 11.95 -4.19
CA ASN A 182 4.74 11.71 -2.77
C ASN A 182 4.41 10.24 -2.49
N SER A 183 4.12 9.43 -3.51
CA SER A 183 3.87 7.99 -3.38
C SER A 183 5.04 7.29 -2.69
N GLY A 184 4.74 6.46 -1.72
CA GLY A 184 5.71 5.77 -0.86
C GLY A 184 6.23 6.58 0.31
N GLY A 185 6.03 7.91 0.29
CA GLY A 185 6.34 8.79 1.43
C GLY A 185 5.37 8.62 2.59
N PRO A 186 5.72 9.14 3.78
CA PRO A 186 4.88 9.01 4.96
C PRO A 186 3.70 10.00 4.95
N LEU A 187 2.56 9.55 5.47
CA LEU A 187 1.51 10.39 6.01
C LEU A 187 1.71 10.41 7.52
N VAL A 188 1.88 11.59 8.13
CA VAL A 188 2.18 11.73 9.56
C VAL A 188 1.12 12.52 10.31
N ASN A 189 1.01 12.27 11.61
CA ASN A 189 0.16 13.06 12.52
C ASN A 189 0.90 14.32 13.03
N SER A 190 0.22 15.10 13.86
CA SER A 190 0.77 16.32 14.49
C SER A 190 1.96 16.07 15.44
N ARG A 191 2.32 14.83 15.72
CA ARG A 191 3.49 14.44 16.52
C ARG A 191 4.65 13.91 15.68
N GLY A 192 4.54 13.95 14.34
CA GLY A 192 5.56 13.41 13.43
C GLY A 192 5.59 11.87 13.37
N GLN A 193 4.57 11.19 13.89
CA GLN A 193 4.46 9.74 13.81
C GLN A 193 3.75 9.33 12.53
N VAL A 194 4.24 8.31 11.85
CA VAL A 194 3.65 7.80 10.61
C VAL A 194 2.30 7.14 10.91
N ILE A 195 1.24 7.66 10.32
CA ILE A 195 -0.10 7.09 10.36
C ILE A 195 -0.43 6.27 9.12
N GLY A 196 0.30 6.49 8.02
CA GLY A 196 0.12 5.73 6.78
C GLY A 196 1.23 5.97 5.77
N VAL A 197 1.18 5.20 4.66
CA VAL A 197 2.05 5.31 3.48
C VAL A 197 1.24 5.89 2.33
N ASN A 198 1.63 7.06 1.84
CA ASN A 198 0.96 7.71 0.71
C ASN A 198 0.99 6.81 -0.51
N THR A 199 -0.16 6.51 -1.15
CA THR A 199 -0.17 5.57 -2.26
C THR A 199 -0.87 6.10 -3.51
N ALA A 200 -2.11 6.53 -3.40
CA ALA A 200 -2.91 6.86 -4.58
C ALA A 200 -3.79 8.09 -4.38
N MET A 201 -4.10 8.72 -5.49
CA MET A 201 -5.17 9.70 -5.63
C MET A 201 -6.15 9.21 -6.71
N ILE A 202 -7.40 9.61 -6.62
CA ILE A 202 -8.36 9.41 -7.70
C ILE A 202 -8.27 10.64 -8.64
N PRO A 203 -7.72 10.51 -9.85
CA PRO A 203 -7.45 11.67 -10.71
C PRO A 203 -8.69 12.50 -11.05
N SER A 204 -9.88 11.88 -11.09
CA SER A 204 -11.15 12.52 -11.38
C SER A 204 -11.83 13.17 -10.17
N ALA A 205 -11.26 13.05 -8.97
CA ALA A 205 -11.88 13.53 -7.74
C ALA A 205 -10.85 14.26 -6.86
N GLN A 206 -10.88 15.58 -6.90
CA GLN A 206 -10.01 16.43 -6.07
C GLN A 206 -10.26 16.17 -4.57
N GLY A 207 -9.17 16.09 -3.78
CA GLY A 207 -9.25 15.87 -2.33
C GLY A 207 -9.55 14.43 -1.92
N LEU A 208 -9.56 13.47 -2.85
CA LEU A 208 -9.65 12.04 -2.54
C LEU A 208 -8.28 11.38 -2.69
N CYS A 209 -7.49 11.48 -1.64
CA CYS A 209 -6.18 10.86 -1.52
C CYS A 209 -6.24 9.71 -0.51
N PHE A 210 -5.41 8.69 -0.71
CA PHE A 210 -5.40 7.49 0.08
C PHE A 210 -4.00 7.13 0.55
N ALA A 211 -3.91 6.64 1.80
CA ALA A 211 -2.70 6.10 2.38
C ALA A 211 -2.97 4.71 2.97
N ILE A 212 -2.03 3.80 2.82
CA ILE A 212 -2.05 2.49 3.46
C ILE A 212 -1.79 2.72 4.95
N SER A 213 -2.66 2.20 5.82
CA SER A 213 -2.55 2.45 7.26
C SER A 213 -1.23 1.93 7.84
N SER A 214 -0.71 2.63 8.85
CA SER A 214 0.57 2.28 9.49
C SER A 214 0.59 0.88 10.09
N ASN A 215 -0.53 0.40 10.68
CA ASN A 215 -0.61 -0.95 11.22
C ASN A 215 -0.46 -2.00 10.12
N LEU A 216 -1.14 -1.82 8.98
CA LEU A 216 -0.99 -2.71 7.83
C LEU A 216 0.43 -2.63 7.26
N ALA A 217 0.96 -1.42 7.08
CA ALA A 217 2.33 -1.23 6.57
C ALA A 217 3.38 -1.89 7.48
N ALA A 218 3.25 -1.76 8.81
CA ALA A 218 4.14 -2.40 9.79
C ALA A 218 4.07 -3.94 9.72
N GLN A 219 2.85 -4.49 9.64
CA GLN A 219 2.65 -5.94 9.52
C GLN A 219 3.29 -6.49 8.24
N ILE A 220 3.05 -5.85 7.11
CA ILE A 220 3.58 -6.26 5.81
C ILE A 220 5.11 -6.08 5.78
N ALA A 221 5.63 -4.93 6.22
CA ALA A 221 7.07 -4.67 6.27
C ALA A 221 7.80 -5.70 7.13
N GLY A 222 7.25 -6.07 8.30
CA GLY A 222 7.83 -7.11 9.16
C GLY A 222 7.94 -8.46 8.44
N GLN A 223 6.91 -8.89 7.70
CA GLN A 223 6.95 -10.13 6.93
C GLN A 223 7.93 -10.05 5.75
N LEU A 224 7.98 -8.91 5.03
CA LEU A 224 8.91 -8.70 3.93
C LEU A 224 10.37 -8.71 4.41
N ILE A 225 10.67 -8.13 5.57
CA ILE A 225 12.02 -8.17 6.17
C ILE A 225 12.43 -9.59 6.54
N LEU A 226 11.52 -10.37 7.15
CA LEU A 226 11.82 -11.70 7.65
C LEU A 226 11.84 -12.77 6.54
N HIS A 227 10.94 -12.67 5.56
CA HIS A 227 10.69 -13.75 4.60
C HIS A 227 10.90 -13.34 3.14
N GLY A 228 11.10 -12.05 2.86
CA GLY A 228 11.25 -11.50 1.50
C GLY A 228 9.95 -11.41 0.71
N LYS A 229 8.87 -12.04 1.17
CA LYS A 229 7.58 -12.10 0.46
C LYS A 229 6.41 -12.26 1.44
N ILE A 230 5.21 -11.97 0.97
CA ILE A 230 3.98 -12.23 1.72
C ILE A 230 3.39 -13.57 1.25
N ARG A 231 3.25 -14.51 2.17
CA ARG A 231 2.65 -15.80 1.86
C ARG A 231 1.13 -15.73 1.95
N ARG A 232 0.47 -16.14 0.89
CA ARG A 232 -1.00 -16.21 0.83
C ARG A 232 -1.43 -17.55 0.27
N ALA A 233 -2.56 -18.05 0.76
CA ALA A 233 -3.19 -19.24 0.23
C ALA A 233 -3.88 -18.95 -1.12
N GLN A 234 -3.93 -19.94 -1.99
CA GLN A 234 -4.72 -19.91 -3.24
C GLN A 234 -5.42 -21.25 -3.48
N LEU A 235 -6.54 -21.21 -4.18
CA LEU A 235 -7.31 -22.40 -4.57
C LEU A 235 -6.96 -22.91 -5.97
N GLY A 236 -6.16 -22.16 -6.75
CA GLY A 236 -5.86 -22.50 -8.14
C GLY A 236 -7.08 -22.43 -9.05
N ILE A 237 -7.86 -21.37 -8.91
CA ILE A 237 -9.05 -21.12 -9.73
C ILE A 237 -9.03 -19.70 -10.29
N ALA A 238 -9.66 -19.52 -11.46
CA ALA A 238 -10.12 -18.20 -11.89
C ALA A 238 -11.63 -18.13 -11.68
N ALA A 239 -12.09 -17.05 -11.05
CA ALA A 239 -13.46 -16.91 -10.59
C ALA A 239 -13.94 -15.46 -10.68
N GLN A 240 -15.27 -15.30 -10.77
CA GLN A 240 -15.91 -13.99 -10.85
C GLN A 240 -17.20 -13.97 -10.00
N PRO A 241 -17.65 -12.79 -9.55
CA PRO A 241 -18.91 -12.68 -8.85
C PRO A 241 -20.09 -12.98 -9.79
N VAL A 242 -21.11 -13.65 -9.27
CA VAL A 242 -22.35 -13.94 -10.00
C VAL A 242 -23.57 -13.72 -9.11
N ASN A 243 -24.66 -13.20 -9.67
CA ASN A 243 -25.94 -13.09 -8.97
C ASN A 243 -26.60 -14.47 -8.86
N LEU A 244 -27.09 -14.80 -7.67
CA LEU A 244 -27.88 -16.00 -7.43
C LEU A 244 -29.35 -15.77 -7.78
N SER A 245 -29.97 -16.73 -8.45
CA SER A 245 -31.41 -16.64 -8.70
C SER A 245 -32.22 -16.81 -7.39
N ASN A 246 -33.40 -16.20 -7.31
CA ASN A 246 -34.29 -16.34 -6.15
C ASN A 246 -34.58 -17.81 -5.82
N ARG A 247 -34.64 -18.66 -6.83
CA ARG A 247 -34.85 -20.11 -6.67
C ARG A 247 -33.66 -20.76 -5.99
N MET A 248 -32.42 -20.43 -6.40
CA MET A 248 -31.19 -20.96 -5.77
C MET A 248 -31.13 -20.55 -4.30
N ILE A 249 -31.42 -19.28 -4.01
CA ILE A 249 -31.43 -18.74 -2.65
C ILE A 249 -32.44 -19.49 -1.78
N ALA A 250 -33.70 -19.60 -2.24
CA ALA A 250 -34.79 -20.21 -1.47
C ALA A 250 -34.55 -21.70 -1.23
N VAL A 251 -34.20 -22.46 -2.28
CA VAL A 251 -34.00 -23.92 -2.19
C VAL A 251 -32.82 -24.29 -1.29
N ASN A 252 -31.72 -23.52 -1.35
CA ASN A 252 -30.48 -23.83 -0.63
C ASN A 252 -30.35 -23.05 0.68
N LYS A 253 -31.34 -22.23 1.03
CA LYS A 253 -31.34 -21.35 2.24
C LYS A 253 -30.06 -20.51 2.35
N VAL A 254 -29.60 -19.96 1.23
CA VAL A 254 -28.42 -19.09 1.16
C VAL A 254 -28.83 -17.69 1.58
N SER A 255 -28.06 -17.02 2.43
CA SER A 255 -28.33 -15.64 2.89
C SER A 255 -27.85 -14.58 1.90
N ALA A 256 -26.81 -14.90 1.11
CA ALA A 256 -26.22 -13.98 0.16
C ALA A 256 -27.00 -13.96 -1.17
N LYS A 257 -27.01 -12.80 -1.84
CA LYS A 257 -27.60 -12.63 -3.19
C LYS A 257 -26.62 -12.91 -4.31
N THR A 258 -25.34 -13.03 -3.99
CA THR A 258 -24.23 -13.27 -4.90
C THR A 258 -23.35 -14.40 -4.40
N GLY A 259 -22.53 -14.96 -5.27
CA GLY A 259 -21.50 -15.95 -4.95
C GLY A 259 -20.34 -15.83 -5.94
N VAL A 260 -19.36 -16.70 -5.81
CA VAL A 260 -18.13 -16.70 -6.62
C VAL A 260 -18.15 -17.86 -7.60
N TYR A 261 -18.41 -17.56 -8.88
CA TYR A 261 -18.50 -18.53 -9.96
C TYR A 261 -17.11 -18.91 -10.47
N VAL A 262 -16.80 -20.20 -10.45
CA VAL A 262 -15.55 -20.79 -10.94
C VAL A 262 -15.68 -21.02 -12.45
N PHE A 263 -14.90 -20.29 -13.25
CA PHE A 263 -14.91 -20.44 -14.70
C PHE A 263 -13.66 -21.14 -15.25
N GLU A 264 -12.59 -21.27 -14.44
CA GLU A 264 -11.36 -21.96 -14.81
C GLU A 264 -10.72 -22.59 -13.57
N ILE A 265 -10.12 -23.76 -13.73
CA ILE A 265 -9.25 -24.42 -12.75
C ILE A 265 -7.84 -24.41 -13.30
N VAL A 266 -6.92 -23.75 -12.60
CA VAL A 266 -5.53 -23.64 -13.02
C VAL A 266 -4.78 -24.93 -12.60
N PRO A 267 -4.21 -25.71 -13.53
CA PRO A 267 -3.73 -27.05 -13.22
C PRO A 267 -2.43 -27.14 -12.43
N ASP A 268 -1.67 -26.05 -12.28
CA ASP A 268 -0.32 -26.07 -11.70
C ASP A 268 -0.20 -25.36 -10.37
N GLY A 269 -0.22 -26.11 -9.26
CA GLY A 269 0.05 -25.55 -7.94
C GLY A 269 0.14 -26.61 -6.84
N ASN A 270 0.68 -26.20 -5.69
CA ASN A 270 0.74 -27.03 -4.48
C ASN A 270 -0.60 -27.02 -3.73
N TYR A 271 -1.72 -27.17 -4.45
CA TYR A 271 -3.06 -27.19 -3.87
C TYR A 271 -3.80 -28.47 -4.29
N TYR A 272 -4.76 -28.87 -3.44
CA TYR A 272 -5.71 -29.96 -3.74
C TYR A 272 -7.09 -29.35 -3.91
N ASN A 273 -7.58 -29.34 -5.14
CA ASN A 273 -8.88 -28.77 -5.50
C ASN A 273 -9.70 -29.69 -6.46
N SER A 274 -9.37 -30.99 -6.48
CA SER A 274 -9.98 -31.95 -7.41
C SER A 274 -11.50 -32.12 -7.23
N GLU A 275 -12.04 -31.71 -6.08
CA GLU A 275 -13.48 -31.70 -5.84
C GLU A 275 -14.16 -30.43 -6.38
N LEU A 276 -13.41 -29.35 -6.72
CA LEU A 276 -13.94 -28.19 -7.40
C LEU A 276 -14.13 -28.46 -8.89
N HIS A 277 -15.24 -27.99 -9.44
CA HIS A 277 -15.53 -28.09 -10.87
C HIS A 277 -15.78 -26.72 -11.48
N ILE A 278 -15.48 -26.58 -12.77
CA ILE A 278 -15.91 -25.44 -13.55
C ILE A 278 -17.46 -25.41 -13.53
N GLY A 279 -18.03 -24.25 -13.23
CA GLY A 279 -19.48 -24.08 -13.06
C GLY A 279 -19.94 -24.08 -11.61
N ASP A 280 -19.08 -24.41 -10.65
CA ASP A 280 -19.39 -24.27 -9.22
C ASP A 280 -19.52 -22.78 -8.84
N ILE A 281 -20.44 -22.49 -7.91
CA ILE A 281 -20.57 -21.17 -7.31
C ILE A 281 -20.24 -21.30 -5.83
N ILE A 282 -19.10 -20.78 -5.39
CA ILE A 282 -18.69 -20.80 -3.98
C ILE A 282 -19.57 -19.82 -3.21
N ILE A 283 -20.19 -20.29 -2.13
CA ILE A 283 -21.09 -19.51 -1.27
C ILE A 283 -20.67 -19.47 0.19
N ALA A 284 -19.77 -20.36 0.63
CA ALA A 284 -19.15 -20.29 1.95
C ALA A 284 -17.77 -20.94 1.96
N PHE A 285 -16.95 -20.52 2.92
CA PHE A 285 -15.61 -21.00 3.21
C PHE A 285 -15.50 -21.26 4.73
N ASP A 286 -15.36 -22.52 5.16
CA ASP A 286 -15.39 -22.94 6.57
C ASP A 286 -16.55 -22.23 7.33
N ASP A 287 -17.79 -22.41 6.96
CA ASP A 287 -18.99 -21.79 7.52
C ASP A 287 -19.10 -20.24 7.39
N THR A 288 -18.07 -19.57 6.88
CA THR A 288 -18.10 -18.11 6.62
C THR A 288 -18.75 -17.85 5.26
N PRO A 289 -19.86 -17.10 5.18
CA PRO A 289 -20.50 -16.77 3.91
C PRO A 289 -19.58 -16.00 2.97
N ILE A 290 -19.60 -16.37 1.69
CA ILE A 290 -18.87 -15.73 0.59
C ILE A 290 -19.86 -15.12 -0.38
N SER A 291 -19.69 -13.85 -0.68
CA SER A 291 -20.49 -13.09 -1.65
C SER A 291 -19.67 -12.57 -2.83
N THR A 292 -18.38 -12.33 -2.59
CA THR A 292 -17.46 -11.71 -3.55
C THR A 292 -16.13 -12.43 -3.61
N VAL A 293 -15.36 -12.21 -4.67
CA VAL A 293 -13.97 -12.68 -4.77
C VAL A 293 -13.10 -12.08 -3.67
N ASP A 294 -13.38 -10.84 -3.27
CA ASP A 294 -12.64 -10.17 -2.21
C ASP A 294 -12.85 -10.83 -0.84
N ASP A 295 -14.08 -11.34 -0.55
CA ASP A 295 -14.34 -12.12 0.66
C ASP A 295 -13.49 -13.39 0.68
N LEU A 296 -13.40 -14.08 -0.47
CA LEU A 296 -12.55 -15.26 -0.61
C LEU A 296 -11.06 -14.91 -0.40
N HIS A 297 -10.59 -13.81 -0.98
CA HIS A 297 -9.21 -13.35 -0.81
C HIS A 297 -8.87 -13.01 0.63
N ARG A 298 -9.79 -12.43 1.43
CA ARG A 298 -9.57 -12.13 2.85
C ARG A 298 -9.38 -13.39 3.69
N LEU A 299 -10.06 -14.47 3.35
CA LEU A 299 -9.98 -15.73 4.06
C LEU A 299 -8.77 -16.57 3.65
N LEU A 300 -8.26 -16.43 2.43
CA LEU A 300 -7.09 -17.14 1.90
C LEU A 300 -5.77 -16.54 2.42
N THR A 301 -5.58 -16.57 3.74
CA THR A 301 -4.36 -16.12 4.42
C THR A 301 -3.30 -17.22 4.45
N GLU A 302 -2.07 -16.89 4.90
CA GLU A 302 -0.99 -17.87 5.08
C GLU A 302 -1.41 -19.08 5.94
N LYS A 303 -2.25 -18.85 6.96
CA LYS A 303 -2.74 -19.90 7.87
C LYS A 303 -3.54 -21.00 7.18
N GLN A 304 -4.02 -20.74 5.97
CA GLN A 304 -4.82 -21.70 5.20
C GLN A 304 -3.96 -22.56 4.26
N ILE A 305 -2.70 -22.23 4.06
CA ILE A 305 -1.79 -23.02 3.22
C ILE A 305 -1.64 -24.42 3.79
N GLY A 306 -1.96 -25.43 3.00
CA GLY A 306 -1.88 -26.86 3.38
C GLY A 306 -2.97 -27.33 4.34
N ARG A 307 -3.89 -26.45 4.77
CA ARG A 307 -5.02 -26.82 5.64
C ARG A 307 -6.19 -27.35 4.82
N ARG A 308 -6.80 -28.43 5.28
CA ARG A 308 -8.05 -28.93 4.67
C ARG A 308 -9.21 -28.01 5.05
N ILE A 309 -9.90 -27.46 4.06
CA ILE A 309 -10.97 -26.47 4.18
C ILE A 309 -12.26 -27.04 3.58
N SER A 310 -13.39 -26.68 4.18
CA SER A 310 -14.71 -26.93 3.60
C SER A 310 -15.14 -25.75 2.74
N LEU A 311 -15.56 -26.01 1.51
CA LEU A 311 -16.27 -25.03 0.70
C LEU A 311 -17.70 -25.48 0.49
N ASP A 312 -18.67 -24.61 0.76
CA ASP A 312 -20.01 -24.80 0.28
C ASP A 312 -20.13 -24.22 -1.13
N VAL A 313 -20.56 -25.05 -2.06
CA VAL A 313 -20.75 -24.65 -3.47
C VAL A 313 -22.17 -24.93 -3.93
N LEU A 314 -22.65 -24.16 -4.89
CA LEU A 314 -23.84 -24.49 -5.66
C LEU A 314 -23.43 -25.15 -6.97
N ARG A 315 -23.72 -26.42 -7.12
CA ARG A 315 -23.46 -27.22 -8.32
C ARG A 315 -24.79 -27.66 -8.93
N GLY A 316 -25.06 -27.28 -10.18
CA GLY A 316 -26.35 -27.56 -10.81
C GLY A 316 -27.54 -26.99 -10.03
N GLY A 317 -27.32 -25.92 -9.26
CA GLY A 317 -28.38 -25.29 -8.44
C GLY A 317 -28.63 -25.94 -7.08
N ARG A 318 -27.87 -26.97 -6.69
CA ARG A 318 -27.92 -27.63 -5.37
C ARG A 318 -26.67 -27.34 -4.56
N LYS A 319 -26.86 -27.17 -3.25
CA LYS A 319 -25.76 -26.98 -2.31
C LYS A 319 -25.02 -28.30 -2.08
N GLU A 320 -23.70 -28.28 -2.24
CA GLU A 320 -22.77 -29.36 -1.90
C GLU A 320 -21.64 -28.80 -1.02
N THR A 321 -21.14 -29.60 -0.11
CA THR A 321 -19.94 -29.28 0.67
C THR A 321 -18.79 -30.14 0.18
N ILE A 322 -17.74 -29.47 -0.29
CA ILE A 322 -16.54 -30.12 -0.83
C ILE A 322 -15.32 -29.79 0.03
N LYS A 323 -14.25 -30.57 -0.13
CA LYS A 323 -12.99 -30.36 0.57
C LYS A 323 -11.89 -29.92 -0.39
N VAL A 324 -11.17 -28.90 0.03
CA VAL A 324 -10.01 -28.38 -0.71
C VAL A 324 -8.82 -28.19 0.24
N ILE A 325 -7.61 -28.19 -0.29
CA ILE A 325 -6.40 -27.83 0.44
C ILE A 325 -5.72 -26.72 -0.35
N PRO A 326 -5.84 -25.45 0.09
CA PRO A 326 -5.17 -24.34 -0.57
C PRO A 326 -3.65 -24.52 -0.56
N GLY A 327 -3.01 -24.17 -1.65
CA GLY A 327 -1.55 -24.10 -1.76
C GLY A 327 -1.02 -22.70 -1.52
N GLU A 328 0.31 -22.55 -1.54
CA GLU A 328 0.96 -21.23 -1.55
C GLU A 328 0.78 -20.55 -2.90
N GLY A 329 0.30 -19.30 -2.91
CA GLY A 329 0.17 -18.50 -4.10
C GLY A 329 1.53 -18.21 -4.73
N ARG A 330 1.63 -18.29 -6.06
CA ARG A 330 2.76 -17.73 -6.83
C ARG A 330 2.43 -16.25 -7.07
N GLU A 331 3.28 -15.33 -6.62
CA GLU A 331 3.24 -13.92 -6.99
C GLU A 331 3.92 -13.68 -8.34
#